data_e52a7a54473428c22c030eaacb3ad94c
#
_entry.id   e52a7a54473428c22c030eaacb3ad94c
#
_cell.length_a   1.000
_cell.length_b   1.000
_cell.length_c   1.000
_cell.angle_alpha   90.00
_cell.angle_beta   90.00
_cell.angle_gamma   90.00
#
_symmetry.space_group_name_H-M   'P 1'
#
loop_
_entity.id
_entity.type
_entity.pdbx_description
1 polymer ?
#
loop_
_entity_poly.entity_id
_entity_poly.type
_entity_poly.pdbx_seq_one_letter_code
_entity_poly.pdbx_strand_id
1 'polypeptide(L)'
;RLLHLTAIPVEGAEELLEYLYKKDYCLCAASNGPYEQQINRLKSADMLKYFDYCFVSEKIGADKPGKQFFDGCMRLLPGVQPEECMMIGDSLTADIAGGKLYGMSTCWYVPSVEKYNEEKSKSGKPAEYIIHELRELKNIL
;
A
#
# COMPACT_ATOMS: atom_id res chain seq x y z
N ARG A 1 -11.25 -9.20 -9.64
CA ARG A 1 -9.91 -9.23 -9.04
C ARG A 1 -9.55 -7.84 -8.52
N LEU A 2 -9.30 -7.72 -7.22
CA LEU A 2 -8.88 -6.46 -6.63
C LEU A 2 -7.37 -6.28 -6.77
N LEU A 3 -6.96 -5.06 -7.07
CA LEU A 3 -5.57 -4.65 -7.13
C LEU A 3 -5.21 -4.00 -5.79
N HIS A 4 -4.10 -4.42 -5.20
CA HIS A 4 -3.67 -3.85 -3.92
C HIS A 4 -2.33 -3.15 -4.08
N LEU A 5 -2.37 -1.83 -3.95
CA LEU A 5 -1.16 -1.03 -3.82
C LEU A 5 -0.76 -1.02 -2.35
N THR A 6 0.42 -1.54 -2.05
CA THR A 6 0.85 -1.64 -0.67
C THR A 6 2.15 -0.88 -0.43
N ALA A 7 2.20 -0.16 0.69
CA ALA A 7 3.38 0.51 1.17
C ALA A 7 3.69 0.07 2.61
N ILE A 8 3.26 -1.14 2.98
CA ILE A 8 3.49 -1.68 4.32
C ILE A 8 4.96 -2.04 4.53
N PRO A 9 5.46 -1.99 5.77
CA PRO A 9 6.81 -2.43 6.08
C PRO A 9 7.04 -3.87 5.66
N VAL A 10 8.26 -4.17 5.23
CA VAL A 10 8.63 -5.49 4.74
C VAL A 10 8.63 -6.53 5.86
N GLU A 11 9.07 -6.13 7.05
CA GLU A 11 9.16 -7.01 8.21
C GLU A 11 7.78 -7.53 8.63
N GLY A 12 7.65 -8.84 8.73
CA GLY A 12 6.42 -9.49 9.18
C GLY A 12 5.32 -9.57 8.13
N ALA A 13 5.57 -9.09 6.92
CA ALA A 13 4.57 -9.08 5.87
C ALA A 13 4.52 -10.36 5.04
N GLU A 14 5.53 -11.24 5.15
CA GLU A 14 5.65 -12.41 4.27
C GLU A 14 4.43 -13.32 4.31
N GLU A 15 3.93 -13.65 5.49
CA GLU A 15 2.77 -14.52 5.64
C GLU A 15 1.53 -13.91 4.97
N LEU A 16 1.32 -12.61 5.17
CA LEU A 16 0.21 -11.91 4.56
C LEU A 16 0.32 -11.87 3.03
N LEU A 17 1.51 -11.59 2.51
CA LEU A 17 1.73 -11.53 1.07
C LEU A 17 1.50 -12.91 0.43
N GLU A 18 1.95 -13.97 1.07
CA GLU A 18 1.70 -15.33 0.59
C GLU A 18 0.19 -15.63 0.55
N TYR A 19 -0.51 -15.26 1.61
CA TYR A 19 -1.96 -15.44 1.69
C TYR A 19 -2.68 -14.73 0.55
N LEU A 20 -2.35 -13.46 0.31
CA LEU A 20 -2.96 -12.66 -0.75
C LEU A 20 -2.59 -13.17 -2.14
N TYR A 21 -1.35 -13.59 -2.31
CA TYR A 21 -0.87 -14.16 -3.57
C TYR A 21 -1.68 -15.42 -3.92
N LYS A 22 -1.90 -16.30 -2.95
CA LYS A 22 -2.67 -17.53 -3.16
C LYS A 22 -4.15 -17.26 -3.47
N LYS A 23 -4.67 -16.12 -3.03
CA LYS A 23 -6.05 -15.70 -3.35
C LYS A 23 -6.15 -14.97 -4.69
N ASP A 24 -5.08 -14.94 -5.44
CA ASP A 24 -5.01 -14.33 -6.77
C ASP A 24 -5.28 -12.82 -6.79
N TYR A 25 -4.87 -12.11 -5.74
CA TYR A 25 -4.87 -10.67 -5.79
C TYR A 25 -3.68 -10.16 -6.62
N CYS A 26 -3.88 -9.07 -7.33
CA CYS A 26 -2.77 -8.38 -7.98
C CYS A 26 -2.08 -7.51 -6.93
N LEU A 27 -0.84 -7.83 -6.62
CA LEU A 27 -0.10 -7.13 -5.57
C LEU A 27 0.93 -6.18 -6.19
N CYS A 28 0.93 -4.94 -5.71
CA CYS A 28 1.85 -3.92 -6.17
C CYS A 28 2.52 -3.26 -4.98
N ALA A 29 3.84 -3.18 -4.99
CA ALA A 29 4.57 -2.40 -4.00
C ALA A 29 4.59 -0.94 -4.47
N ALA A 30 4.35 0.00 -3.56
CA ALA A 30 4.34 1.43 -3.87
C ALA A 30 5.21 2.18 -2.86
N SER A 31 6.34 2.73 -3.30
CA SER A 31 7.34 3.32 -2.43
C SER A 31 7.88 4.64 -2.97
N ASN A 32 8.20 5.56 -2.06
CA ASN A 32 9.01 6.73 -2.40
C ASN A 32 10.48 6.36 -2.21
N GLY A 33 11.34 6.81 -3.11
CA GLY A 33 12.77 6.63 -2.99
C GLY A 33 13.45 6.06 -4.24
N PRO A 34 14.73 5.65 -4.11
CA PRO A 34 15.48 5.06 -5.21
C PRO A 34 14.98 3.65 -5.55
N TYR A 35 14.86 3.38 -6.84
CA TYR A 35 14.33 2.11 -7.34
C TYR A 35 15.15 0.91 -6.89
N GLU A 36 16.47 0.98 -7.12
CA GLU A 36 17.37 -0.13 -6.81
C GLU A 36 17.37 -0.48 -5.32
N GLN A 37 17.33 0.53 -4.46
CA GLN A 37 17.28 0.33 -3.01
C GLN A 37 16.01 -0.42 -2.61
N GLN A 38 14.87 -0.04 -3.15
CA GLN A 38 13.59 -0.69 -2.83
C GLN A 38 13.54 -2.13 -3.35
N ILE A 39 14.02 -2.36 -4.57
CA ILE A 39 14.07 -3.71 -5.14
C ILE A 39 14.99 -4.61 -4.32
N ASN A 40 16.17 -4.12 -3.93
CA ASN A 40 17.11 -4.90 -3.13
C ASN A 40 16.55 -5.24 -1.75
N ARG A 41 15.81 -4.30 -1.15
CA ARG A 41 15.14 -4.52 0.12
C ARG A 41 14.11 -5.67 0.03
N LEU A 42 13.30 -5.67 -1.02
CA LEU A 42 12.32 -6.72 -1.24
C LEU A 42 12.99 -8.07 -1.54
N LYS A 43 14.06 -8.07 -2.31
CA LYS A 43 14.83 -9.29 -2.59
C LYS A 43 15.44 -9.86 -1.32
N SER A 44 16.03 -9.02 -0.48
CA SER A 44 16.66 -9.45 0.78
C SER A 44 15.66 -10.08 1.74
N ALA A 45 14.42 -9.63 1.70
CA ALA A 45 13.34 -10.17 2.52
C ALA A 45 12.61 -11.35 1.86
N ASP A 46 13.04 -11.76 0.67
CA ASP A 46 12.41 -12.80 -0.13
C ASP A 46 10.93 -12.53 -0.42
N MET A 47 10.60 -11.27 -0.65
CA MET A 47 9.23 -10.84 -0.89
C MET A 47 8.95 -10.34 -2.29
N LEU A 48 10.00 -10.09 -3.09
CA LEU A 48 9.83 -9.55 -4.45
C LEU A 48 8.93 -10.43 -5.32
N LYS A 49 9.01 -11.75 -5.13
CA LYS A 49 8.24 -12.73 -5.89
C LYS A 49 6.72 -12.60 -5.77
N TYR A 50 6.24 -11.95 -4.71
CA TYR A 50 4.80 -11.79 -4.48
C TYR A 50 4.19 -10.61 -5.24
N PHE A 51 5.02 -9.69 -5.72
CA PHE A 51 4.54 -8.46 -6.35
C PHE A 51 4.51 -8.58 -7.87
N ASP A 52 3.38 -8.23 -8.45
CA ASP A 52 3.23 -8.14 -9.91
C ASP A 52 3.93 -6.89 -10.45
N TYR A 53 3.92 -5.81 -9.67
CA TYR A 53 4.55 -4.54 -10.05
C TYR A 53 5.21 -3.90 -8.83
N CYS A 54 6.31 -3.19 -9.08
CA CYS A 54 6.96 -2.36 -8.06
C CYS A 54 6.98 -0.92 -8.56
N PHE A 55 6.09 -0.11 -8.00
CA PHE A 55 6.00 1.31 -8.34
C PHE A 55 6.85 2.11 -7.36
N VAL A 56 7.90 2.72 -7.88
CA VAL A 56 8.85 3.48 -7.08
C VAL A 56 8.96 4.88 -7.65
N SER A 57 8.95 5.89 -6.79
CA SER A 57 8.91 7.30 -7.20
C SER A 57 9.99 7.68 -8.19
N GLU A 58 11.20 7.13 -8.06
CA GLU A 58 12.29 7.40 -9.00
C GLU A 58 11.92 7.01 -10.44
N LYS A 59 11.26 5.88 -10.63
CA LYS A 59 10.85 5.41 -11.95
C LYS A 59 9.56 6.07 -12.44
N ILE A 60 8.65 6.36 -11.52
CA ILE A 60 7.39 7.03 -11.87
C ILE A 60 7.62 8.50 -12.21
N GLY A 61 8.59 9.13 -11.55
CA GLY A 61 8.89 10.55 -11.76
C GLY A 61 8.12 11.48 -10.84
N ALA A 62 7.49 10.94 -9.80
CA ALA A 62 6.73 11.72 -8.82
C ALA A 62 6.61 10.92 -7.53
N ASP A 63 6.41 11.61 -6.42
CA ASP A 63 6.30 11.01 -5.08
C ASP A 63 4.86 10.93 -4.60
N LYS A 64 4.57 9.91 -3.76
CA LYS A 64 3.34 9.92 -2.97
C LYS A 64 3.40 11.12 -1.99
N PRO A 65 2.33 11.82 -1.69
CA PRO A 65 0.93 11.53 -2.07
C PRO A 65 0.47 12.24 -3.36
N GLY A 66 1.37 12.73 -4.17
CA GLY A 66 1.04 13.49 -5.36
C GLY A 66 0.20 12.70 -6.36
N LYS A 67 -0.78 13.36 -6.98
CA LYS A 67 -1.65 12.75 -7.97
C LYS A 67 -0.84 12.12 -9.11
N GLN A 68 0.27 12.75 -9.51
CA GLN A 68 1.11 12.27 -10.59
C GLN A 68 1.73 10.90 -10.31
N PHE A 69 2.01 10.58 -9.03
CA PHE A 69 2.47 9.24 -8.66
C PHE A 69 1.41 8.19 -9.00
N PHE A 70 0.17 8.43 -8.56
CA PHE A 70 -0.93 7.49 -8.81
C PHE A 70 -1.30 7.42 -10.28
N ASP A 71 -1.27 8.54 -10.99
CA ASP A 71 -1.47 8.55 -12.45
C ASP A 71 -0.43 7.66 -13.14
N GLY A 72 0.82 7.74 -12.72
CA GLY A 72 1.90 6.92 -13.26
C GLY A 72 1.68 5.44 -13.02
N CYS A 73 1.23 5.07 -11.81
CA CYS A 73 0.90 3.69 -11.49
C CYS A 73 -0.24 3.17 -12.35
N MET A 74 -1.32 3.92 -12.44
CA MET A 74 -2.52 3.50 -13.18
C MET A 74 -2.27 3.39 -14.68
N ARG A 75 -1.34 4.17 -15.20
CA ARG A 75 -0.94 4.10 -16.61
C ARG A 75 -0.36 2.74 -16.96
N LEU A 76 0.28 2.09 -15.99
CA LEU A 76 0.84 0.74 -16.15
C LEU A 76 -0.14 -0.38 -15.85
N LEU A 77 -1.38 -0.03 -15.49
CA LEU A 77 -2.44 -0.97 -15.14
C LEU A 77 -3.69 -0.69 -16.00
N PRO A 78 -3.60 -0.87 -17.32
CA PRO A 78 -4.71 -0.53 -18.22
C PRO A 78 -5.98 -1.31 -17.88
N GLY A 79 -7.11 -0.59 -17.87
CA GLY A 79 -8.40 -1.19 -17.59
C GLY A 79 -8.75 -1.26 -16.10
N VAL A 80 -7.82 -0.92 -15.21
CA VAL A 80 -8.07 -0.91 -13.78
C VAL A 80 -8.52 0.47 -13.34
N GLN A 81 -9.59 0.53 -12.54
CA GLN A 81 -10.11 1.79 -11.99
C GLN A 81 -9.63 1.99 -10.56
N PRO A 82 -9.47 3.23 -10.09
CA PRO A 82 -9.06 3.48 -8.70
C PRO A 82 -9.95 2.78 -7.66
N GLU A 83 -11.25 2.69 -7.93
CA GLU A 83 -12.21 2.04 -7.03
C GLU A 83 -11.93 0.54 -6.86
N GLU A 84 -11.20 -0.05 -7.77
CA GLU A 84 -10.81 -1.47 -7.72
C GLU A 84 -9.51 -1.69 -6.96
N CYS A 85 -8.92 -0.61 -6.44
CA CYS A 85 -7.64 -0.65 -5.75
C CYS A 85 -7.80 -0.36 -4.27
N MET A 86 -6.97 -1.00 -3.45
CA MET A 86 -6.87 -0.67 -2.04
C MET A 86 -5.43 -0.27 -1.72
N MET A 87 -5.26 0.92 -1.16
CA MET A 87 -3.96 1.36 -0.65
C MET A 87 -3.81 0.92 0.79
N ILE A 88 -2.81 0.10 1.06
CA ILE A 88 -2.49 -0.38 2.41
C ILE A 88 -1.16 0.22 2.79
N GLY A 89 -1.11 0.97 3.87
CA GLY A 89 0.13 1.60 4.29
C GLY A 89 0.09 2.16 5.70
N ASP A 90 1.25 2.59 6.17
CA ASP A 90 1.42 3.13 7.52
C ASP A 90 1.46 4.67 7.56
N SER A 91 1.67 5.30 6.43
CA SER A 91 1.72 6.77 6.36
C SER A 91 0.34 7.36 6.05
N LEU A 92 -0.21 8.10 7.01
CA LEU A 92 -1.49 8.78 6.80
C LEU A 92 -1.43 9.82 5.69
N THR A 93 -0.30 10.49 5.53
CA THR A 93 -0.16 11.55 4.52
C THR A 93 0.19 11.01 3.15
N ALA A 94 1.19 10.13 3.07
CA ALA A 94 1.67 9.64 1.76
C ALA A 94 0.76 8.57 1.19
N ASP A 95 0.37 7.59 2.01
CA ASP A 95 -0.37 6.42 1.53
C ASP A 95 -1.88 6.62 1.62
N ILE A 96 -2.37 6.90 2.81
CA ILE A 96 -3.81 6.89 3.07
C ILE A 96 -4.48 8.11 2.46
N ALA A 97 -4.02 9.31 2.76
CA ALA A 97 -4.61 10.53 2.20
C ALA A 97 -4.44 10.55 0.67
N GLY A 98 -3.27 10.14 0.17
CA GLY A 98 -3.01 10.08 -1.26
C GLY A 98 -3.95 9.10 -1.97
N GLY A 99 -4.09 7.89 -1.46
CA GLY A 99 -4.98 6.89 -2.04
C GLY A 99 -6.44 7.31 -1.98
N LYS A 100 -6.86 7.86 -0.85
CA LYS A 100 -8.24 8.34 -0.66
C LYS A 100 -8.59 9.45 -1.65
N LEU A 101 -7.72 10.43 -1.81
CA LEU A 101 -7.94 11.53 -2.75
C LEU A 101 -7.99 11.04 -4.19
N TYR A 102 -7.30 9.96 -4.49
CA TYR A 102 -7.28 9.39 -5.83
C TYR A 102 -8.51 8.50 -6.12
N GLY A 103 -9.31 8.18 -5.10
CA GLY A 103 -10.51 7.35 -5.26
C GLY A 103 -10.33 5.89 -4.92
N MET A 104 -9.23 5.53 -4.26
CA MET A 104 -8.96 4.16 -3.83
C MET A 104 -9.59 3.86 -2.48
N SER A 105 -9.87 2.58 -2.21
CA SER A 105 -10.12 2.12 -0.85
C SER A 105 -8.82 2.24 -0.05
N THR A 106 -8.93 2.42 1.25
CA THR A 106 -7.76 2.63 2.09
C THR A 106 -7.78 1.74 3.32
N CYS A 107 -6.59 1.25 3.70
CA CYS A 107 -6.40 0.48 4.93
C CYS A 107 -5.15 1.02 5.64
N TRP A 108 -5.35 1.63 6.79
CA TRP A 108 -4.25 2.20 7.56
C TRP A 108 -3.70 1.16 8.52
N TYR A 109 -2.42 0.83 8.34
CA TYR A 109 -1.69 -0.07 9.24
C TYR A 109 -1.02 0.77 10.33
N VAL A 110 -1.48 0.63 11.55
CA VAL A 110 -0.98 1.41 12.70
C VAL A 110 -0.77 0.49 13.90
N PRO A 111 0.44 -0.10 14.03
CA PRO A 111 0.73 -0.97 15.18
C PRO A 111 0.86 -0.19 16.50
N SER A 112 1.17 1.11 16.45
CA SER A 112 1.30 1.93 17.65
C SER A 112 -0.05 2.39 18.18
N VAL A 113 -0.39 1.97 19.40
CA VAL A 113 -1.63 2.39 20.07
C VAL A 113 -1.63 3.89 20.32
N GLU A 114 -0.49 4.46 20.69
CA GLU A 114 -0.35 5.89 20.96
C GLU A 114 -0.64 6.71 19.70
N LYS A 115 -0.04 6.32 18.58
CA LYS A 115 -0.23 7.01 17.32
C LYS A 115 -1.69 6.92 16.86
N TYR A 116 -2.30 5.76 17.00
CA TYR A 116 -3.71 5.56 16.66
C TYR A 116 -4.61 6.49 17.48
N ASN A 117 -4.43 6.53 18.80
CA ASN A 117 -5.24 7.36 19.69
C ASN A 117 -5.06 8.86 19.37
N GLU A 118 -3.84 9.27 19.07
CA GLU A 118 -3.53 10.65 18.71
C GLU A 118 -4.29 11.09 17.46
N GLU A 119 -4.22 10.29 16.40
CA GLU A 119 -4.89 10.61 15.13
C GLU A 119 -6.41 10.49 15.21
N LYS A 120 -6.91 9.51 15.96
CA LYS A 120 -8.34 9.31 16.19
C LYS A 120 -8.98 10.54 16.82
N SER A 121 -8.29 11.20 17.75
CA SER A 121 -8.81 12.39 18.43
C SER A 121 -8.86 13.62 17.55
N LYS A 122 -8.07 13.67 16.46
CA LYS A 122 -7.96 14.84 15.59
C LYS A 122 -9.04 14.94 14.53
N SER A 123 -9.39 13.85 13.86
CA SER A 123 -10.16 13.96 12.61
C SER A 123 -11.18 12.86 12.34
N GLY A 124 -11.53 12.06 13.33
CA GLY A 124 -12.44 10.95 13.11
C GLY A 124 -11.78 9.79 12.39
N LYS A 125 -12.44 9.21 11.39
CA LYS A 125 -11.95 8.01 10.71
C LYS A 125 -11.04 8.36 9.52
N PRO A 126 -9.72 8.21 9.65
CA PRO A 126 -8.79 8.61 8.57
C PRO A 126 -8.77 7.67 7.37
N ALA A 127 -9.21 6.41 7.53
CA ALA A 127 -9.19 5.42 6.47
C ALA A 127 -10.47 4.58 6.51
N GLU A 128 -10.76 3.90 5.40
CA GLU A 128 -11.91 3.00 5.33
C GLU A 128 -11.74 1.82 6.30
N TYR A 129 -10.55 1.26 6.34
CA TYR A 129 -10.19 0.20 7.29
C TYR A 129 -8.98 0.62 8.11
N ILE A 130 -8.94 0.19 9.36
CA ILE A 130 -7.81 0.45 10.26
C ILE A 130 -7.40 -0.88 10.87
N ILE A 131 -6.12 -1.24 10.75
CA ILE A 131 -5.59 -2.47 11.29
C ILE A 131 -4.37 -2.19 12.15
N HIS A 132 -4.19 -2.98 13.20
CA HIS A 132 -3.07 -2.87 14.13
C HIS A 132 -2.06 -3.98 13.93
N GLU A 133 -2.48 -5.08 13.29
CA GLU A 133 -1.63 -6.20 12.93
C GLU A 133 -1.96 -6.58 11.48
N LEU A 134 -0.92 -6.92 10.70
CA LEU A 134 -1.10 -7.23 9.28
C LEU A 134 -2.04 -8.40 9.04
N ARG A 135 -2.07 -9.39 9.94
CA ARG A 135 -2.95 -10.55 9.81
C ARG A 135 -4.43 -10.19 9.80
N GLU A 136 -4.80 -9.03 10.33
CA GLU A 136 -6.20 -8.57 10.33
C GLU A 136 -6.76 -8.38 8.92
N LEU A 137 -5.88 -8.18 7.92
CA LEU A 137 -6.30 -8.08 6.54
C LEU A 137 -6.98 -9.36 6.04
N LYS A 138 -6.70 -10.50 6.64
CA LYS A 138 -7.35 -11.77 6.28
C LYS A 138 -8.85 -11.74 6.56
N ASN A 139 -9.31 -10.86 7.44
CA ASN A 139 -10.73 -10.70 7.75
C ASN A 139 -11.41 -9.68 6.82
N ILE A 140 -10.64 -8.90 6.09
CA ILE A 140 -11.13 -7.86 5.18
C ILE A 140 -11.11 -8.35 3.73
N LEU A 141 -10.10 -9.11 3.38
CA LEU A 141 -9.82 -9.60 2.02
C LEU A 141 -9.95 -11.17 1.91
#